data_0de9a1cb77ade239a2944a7899b5ffd8
#
_entry.id   0de9a1cb77ade239a2944a7899b5ffd8
#
_cell.length_a   1.000
_cell.length_b   1.000
_cell.length_c   1.000
_cell.angle_alpha   90.00
_cell.angle_beta   90.00
_cell.angle_gamma   90.00
#
_symmetry.space_group_name_H-M   'P 1'
#
loop_
_entity.id
_entity.type
_entity.pdbx_description
1 polymer ?
#
loop_
_entity_poly.entity_id
_entity_poly.type
_entity_poly.pdbx_seq_one_letter_code
_entity_poly.pdbx_strand_id
1 'polypeptide(L)'
;MTLSAFSRSGSLRVAAVSALAVTGLLATTAGATAAAPAPARATAAAAAAPDIPLANVKAHLTQLSQIAAANGGNRAHGRAGYKASIDYVKAKLDAAGFTTSLQTFTASGATGYNLIADWPGGDPNKVLMAGAHLDSVTAGAGINDNGSGSAAVLESALAVSRAQLKPDKHLRFGWWGAEELGLLGSKAYVNSLPAAERAKFAGYLNFDMIGSPNPGYFVYDDDPTIEKTFKDYYAGLGIPTEIETEGDGRSDHAPFKNVGIPVGGLFSGADYRKTAAQAQKWGGTSGVAFDRCYHASCDSLTNINDTALDRNSDAIAYALWTLSAGSTTPPTGTDYENTTPLAIPDAGAAVNSSIAVSGRTGNAPAALKVSVNITHTYRGDVVLDLVAPDGTAYRLKNSSSDSADNIVATYTVNASSEAANGTWKLRLQDVAAQDTGTLNSWKLTF
;
A
#
# COMPACT_ATOMS: atom_id res chain seq x y z
N MET A 1 65.56 -35.36 -14.00
CA MET A 1 66.93 -35.18 -13.44
C MET A 1 66.74 -34.31 -12.24
N THR A 2 66.75 -34.94 -11.13
CA THR A 2 67.71 -34.95 -10.00
C THR A 2 67.52 -33.73 -9.13
N LEU A 3 66.92 -33.93 -7.94
CA LEU A 3 67.42 -34.35 -6.62
C LEU A 3 67.77 -33.14 -5.80
N SER A 4 67.06 -32.98 -4.66
CA SER A 4 67.51 -33.43 -3.29
C SER A 4 68.47 -32.40 -2.65
N ALA A 5 68.46 -32.05 -1.36
CA ALA A 5 68.13 -32.72 -0.15
C ALA A 5 68.30 -31.75 1.05
N PHE A 6 67.61 -31.98 2.14
CA PHE A 6 68.02 -32.12 3.56
C PHE A 6 69.07 -31.19 4.19
N SER A 7 68.77 -30.66 5.44
CA SER A 7 69.42 -30.95 6.70
C SER A 7 68.93 -29.96 7.77
N ARG A 8 68.29 -30.32 8.81
CA ARG A 8 68.50 -30.84 10.15
C ARG A 8 69.43 -30.05 11.09
N SER A 9 68.89 -29.80 12.24
CA SER A 9 69.40 -29.77 13.64
C SER A 9 70.10 -28.49 14.06
N GLY A 10 69.97 -28.05 15.31
CA GLY A 10 69.87 -28.70 16.58
C GLY A 10 69.71 -27.71 17.73
N SER A 11 69.23 -28.25 18.79
CA SER A 11 68.95 -27.71 20.10
C SER A 11 70.18 -27.19 20.83
N LEU A 12 70.01 -26.14 21.67
CA LEU A 12 70.76 -26.02 22.94
C LEU A 12 69.86 -25.38 24.00
N ARG A 13 69.74 -26.11 25.13
CA ARG A 13 69.19 -25.65 26.41
C ARG A 13 70.30 -24.98 27.22
N VAL A 14 70.00 -23.84 27.85
CA VAL A 14 70.71 -23.41 29.06
C VAL A 14 69.70 -22.90 30.06
N ALA A 15 69.75 -23.47 31.26
CA ALA A 15 69.05 -23.04 32.42
C ALA A 15 69.95 -22.17 33.28
N ALA A 16 69.44 -21.12 33.91
CA ALA A 16 69.94 -20.54 35.19
C ALA A 16 68.90 -19.55 35.71
N VAL A 17 68.25 -19.89 36.80
CA VAL A 17 68.46 -19.49 38.22
C VAL A 17 67.95 -18.09 38.60
N SER A 18 66.96 -18.14 39.41
CA SER A 18 66.20 -17.27 40.30
C SER A 18 66.87 -16.01 40.84
N ALA A 19 66.07 -14.93 40.87
CA ALA A 19 66.12 -13.97 41.96
C ALA A 19 64.70 -13.42 42.24
N LEU A 20 64.17 -13.64 43.44
CA LEU A 20 62.99 -13.02 44.02
C LEU A 20 63.20 -11.55 44.24
N ALA A 21 62.39 -10.68 43.73
CA ALA A 21 62.12 -9.36 44.23
C ALA A 21 60.63 -9.17 44.42
N VAL A 22 60.19 -9.07 45.65
CA VAL A 22 58.81 -8.76 46.04
C VAL A 22 58.68 -7.24 45.96
N THR A 23 57.86 -6.80 44.96
CA THR A 23 57.37 -5.43 44.98
C THR A 23 55.84 -5.50 44.92
N GLY A 24 55.20 -4.95 45.95
CA GLY A 24 53.77 -4.91 46.11
C GLY A 24 53.11 -4.13 44.98
N LEU A 25 52.16 -4.78 44.29
CA LEU A 25 51.34 -4.17 43.25
C LEU A 25 49.99 -3.81 43.91
N LEU A 26 49.75 -2.52 44.09
CA LEU A 26 48.43 -1.98 44.39
C LEU A 26 47.55 -2.22 43.14
N ALA A 27 46.62 -3.15 43.26
CA ALA A 27 45.61 -3.37 42.23
C ALA A 27 44.54 -2.27 42.31
N THR A 28 44.58 -1.30 41.40
CA THR A 28 43.46 -0.41 41.13
C THR A 28 42.45 -1.17 40.29
N THR A 29 41.34 -1.58 40.88
CA THR A 29 40.19 -2.13 40.12
C THR A 29 39.55 -0.99 39.34
N ALA A 30 39.86 -0.88 38.06
CA ALA A 30 39.08 -0.08 37.12
C ALA A 30 37.73 -0.75 36.95
N GLY A 31 36.70 -0.20 37.57
CA GLY A 31 35.34 -0.59 37.35
C GLY A 31 34.95 -0.32 35.89
N ALA A 32 34.77 -1.37 35.11
CA ALA A 32 34.15 -1.27 33.80
C ALA A 32 32.68 -0.89 34.01
N THR A 33 32.36 0.39 33.82
CA THR A 33 30.97 0.81 33.68
C THR A 33 30.42 0.19 32.39
N ALA A 34 29.57 -0.83 32.51
CA ALA A 34 28.80 -1.34 31.40
C ALA A 34 27.95 -0.18 30.86
N ALA A 35 28.16 0.18 29.60
CA ALA A 35 27.31 1.13 28.90
C ALA A 35 25.88 0.59 28.91
N ALA A 36 24.94 1.42 29.37
CA ALA A 36 23.52 1.08 29.28
C ALA A 36 23.15 0.74 27.81
N PRO A 37 22.38 -0.31 27.57
CA PRO A 37 21.93 -0.61 26.21
C PRO A 37 21.17 0.61 25.66
N ALA A 38 21.51 1.02 24.44
CA ALA A 38 20.79 2.07 23.75
C ALA A 38 19.30 1.70 23.72
N PRO A 39 18.39 2.67 23.94
CA PRO A 39 16.97 2.38 23.89
C PRO A 39 16.64 1.77 22.52
N ALA A 40 16.01 0.60 22.54
CA ALA A 40 15.51 -0.04 21.34
C ALA A 40 14.61 0.98 20.61
N ARG A 41 14.95 1.30 19.37
CA ARG A 41 14.14 2.17 18.52
C ARG A 41 12.77 1.50 18.42
N ALA A 42 11.76 2.10 19.01
CA ALA A 42 10.39 1.63 18.86
C ALA A 42 10.10 1.58 17.35
N THR A 43 9.94 0.40 16.82
CA THR A 43 9.45 0.22 15.45
C THR A 43 8.01 0.71 15.46
N ALA A 44 7.75 1.85 14.84
CA ALA A 44 6.40 2.30 14.61
C ALA A 44 5.64 1.16 13.89
N ALA A 45 4.48 0.77 14.40
CA ALA A 45 3.62 -0.17 13.71
C ALA A 45 3.40 0.35 12.27
N ALA A 46 3.52 -0.54 11.28
CA ALA A 46 3.24 -0.17 9.91
C ALA A 46 1.82 0.38 9.85
N ALA A 47 1.66 1.62 9.37
CA ALA A 47 0.35 2.22 9.22
C ALA A 47 -0.50 1.33 8.30
N ALA A 48 -1.74 1.06 8.67
CA ALA A 48 -2.66 0.34 7.78
C ALA A 48 -2.85 1.15 6.49
N ALA A 49 -2.97 0.43 5.37
CA ALA A 49 -3.27 1.09 4.10
C ALA A 49 -4.58 1.89 4.22
N PRO A 50 -4.63 3.13 3.74
CA PRO A 50 -5.84 3.91 3.77
C PRO A 50 -6.84 3.40 2.73
N ASP A 51 -8.11 3.63 2.97
CA ASP A 51 -9.16 3.63 1.97
C ASP A 51 -8.86 4.74 0.92
N ILE A 52 -8.95 4.41 -0.35
CA ILE A 52 -8.75 5.36 -1.46
C ILE A 52 -10.12 5.88 -1.89
N PRO A 53 -10.49 7.13 -1.56
CA PRO A 53 -11.83 7.61 -1.84
C PRO A 53 -12.16 7.54 -3.32
N LEU A 54 -13.14 6.71 -3.71
CA LEU A 54 -13.60 6.57 -5.10
C LEU A 54 -13.88 7.93 -5.76
N ALA A 55 -14.45 8.88 -5.01
CA ALA A 55 -14.75 10.22 -5.50
C ALA A 55 -13.49 10.94 -6.02
N ASN A 56 -12.34 10.74 -5.37
CA ASN A 56 -11.08 11.35 -5.78
C ASN A 56 -10.55 10.70 -7.07
N VAL A 57 -10.59 9.37 -7.16
CA VAL A 57 -10.20 8.65 -8.38
C VAL A 57 -11.07 9.10 -9.56
N LYS A 58 -12.40 9.19 -9.36
CA LYS A 58 -13.34 9.69 -10.38
C LYS A 58 -13.11 11.16 -10.75
N ALA A 59 -12.64 12.00 -9.82
CA ALA A 59 -12.26 13.37 -10.14
C ALA A 59 -11.05 13.41 -11.09
N HIS A 60 -10.07 12.52 -10.92
CA HIS A 60 -8.96 12.37 -11.86
C HIS A 60 -9.44 11.88 -13.24
N LEU A 61 -10.32 10.87 -13.29
CA LEU A 61 -10.94 10.40 -14.55
C LEU A 61 -11.69 11.51 -15.26
N THR A 62 -12.45 12.31 -14.51
CA THR A 62 -13.17 13.48 -15.05
C THR A 62 -12.21 14.47 -15.67
N GLN A 63 -11.09 14.75 -15.02
CA GLN A 63 -10.08 15.65 -15.57
C GLN A 63 -9.42 15.09 -16.83
N LEU A 64 -9.09 13.79 -16.88
CA LEU A 64 -8.54 13.14 -18.06
C LEU A 64 -9.55 13.18 -19.24
N SER A 65 -10.83 12.98 -18.96
CA SER A 65 -11.90 13.12 -19.95
C SER A 65 -12.00 14.55 -20.50
N GLN A 66 -11.93 15.55 -19.65
CA GLN A 66 -11.91 16.98 -20.04
C GLN A 66 -10.69 17.31 -20.88
N ILE A 67 -9.51 16.80 -20.50
CA ILE A 67 -8.27 16.97 -21.27
C ILE A 67 -8.44 16.35 -22.67
N ALA A 68 -8.95 15.14 -22.77
CA ALA A 68 -9.22 14.50 -24.06
C ALA A 68 -10.17 15.36 -24.90
N ALA A 69 -11.31 15.79 -24.35
CA ALA A 69 -12.30 16.61 -25.02
C ALA A 69 -11.73 17.94 -25.56
N ALA A 70 -10.87 18.60 -24.76
CA ALA A 70 -10.21 19.85 -25.15
C ALA A 70 -9.11 19.67 -26.21
N ASN A 71 -8.66 18.43 -26.47
CA ASN A 71 -7.51 18.12 -27.32
C ASN A 71 -7.82 17.12 -28.44
N GLY A 72 -9.00 17.20 -29.03
CA GLY A 72 -9.36 16.37 -30.18
C GLY A 72 -9.91 14.99 -29.82
N GLY A 73 -10.44 14.82 -28.61
CA GLY A 73 -11.18 13.65 -28.17
C GLY A 73 -10.36 12.48 -27.69
N ASN A 74 -9.03 12.61 -27.59
CA ASN A 74 -8.14 11.53 -27.15
C ASN A 74 -6.91 12.02 -26.40
N ARG A 75 -6.18 11.08 -25.79
CA ARG A 75 -4.91 11.29 -25.08
C ARG A 75 -3.78 10.48 -25.71
N ALA A 76 -3.89 10.24 -27.03
CA ALA A 76 -2.98 9.35 -27.74
C ALA A 76 -1.55 9.92 -27.79
N HIS A 77 -0.56 9.01 -27.87
CA HIS A 77 0.85 9.35 -28.05
C HIS A 77 1.05 10.33 -29.20
N GLY A 78 1.92 11.34 -29.01
CA GLY A 78 2.20 12.39 -30.01
C GLY A 78 1.09 13.42 -30.18
N ARG A 79 -0.01 13.35 -29.41
CA ARG A 79 -1.10 14.32 -29.42
C ARG A 79 -1.04 15.24 -28.21
N ALA A 80 -1.66 16.42 -28.32
CA ALA A 80 -1.68 17.41 -27.25
C ALA A 80 -2.38 16.89 -25.98
N GLY A 81 -3.42 16.05 -26.13
CA GLY A 81 -4.12 15.44 -24.99
C GLY A 81 -3.22 14.57 -24.11
N TYR A 82 -2.29 13.82 -24.72
CA TYR A 82 -1.32 13.05 -23.96
C TYR A 82 -0.40 13.98 -23.13
N LYS A 83 0.21 14.98 -23.77
CA LYS A 83 1.10 15.91 -23.05
C LYS A 83 0.37 16.67 -21.94
N ALA A 84 -0.87 17.09 -22.17
CA ALA A 84 -1.69 17.75 -21.16
C ALA A 84 -2.03 16.82 -19.99
N SER A 85 -2.21 15.51 -20.24
CA SER A 85 -2.40 14.49 -19.18
C SER A 85 -1.13 14.34 -18.33
N ILE A 86 0.04 14.27 -18.95
CA ILE A 86 1.34 14.27 -18.26
C ILE A 86 1.49 15.51 -17.37
N ASP A 87 1.19 16.70 -17.90
CA ASP A 87 1.32 17.96 -17.15
C ASP A 87 0.37 18.00 -15.95
N TYR A 88 -0.86 17.50 -16.12
CA TYR A 88 -1.83 17.40 -15.04
C TYR A 88 -1.32 16.49 -13.91
N VAL A 89 -0.92 15.25 -14.23
CA VAL A 89 -0.43 14.29 -13.23
C VAL A 89 0.82 14.84 -12.53
N LYS A 90 1.76 15.38 -13.30
CA LYS A 90 2.99 15.99 -12.76
C LYS A 90 2.69 17.10 -11.77
N ALA A 91 1.79 18.04 -12.12
CA ALA A 91 1.43 19.14 -11.24
C ALA A 91 0.84 18.67 -9.90
N LYS A 92 0.03 17.59 -9.91
CA LYS A 92 -0.51 17.00 -8.68
C LYS A 92 0.58 16.41 -7.80
N LEU A 93 1.53 15.71 -8.39
CA LEU A 93 2.64 15.07 -7.68
C LEU A 93 3.64 16.10 -7.13
N ASP A 94 3.99 17.10 -7.92
CA ASP A 94 4.86 18.20 -7.47
C ASP A 94 4.25 18.92 -6.24
N ALA A 95 2.95 19.22 -6.30
CA ALA A 95 2.22 19.83 -5.19
C ALA A 95 2.13 18.93 -3.95
N ALA A 96 2.21 17.62 -4.13
CA ALA A 96 2.19 16.62 -3.06
C ALA A 96 3.59 16.32 -2.48
N GLY A 97 4.66 16.96 -2.97
CA GLY A 97 6.01 16.83 -2.44
C GLY A 97 6.83 15.67 -3.05
N PHE A 98 6.40 15.12 -4.18
CA PHE A 98 7.21 14.16 -4.93
C PHE A 98 8.33 14.86 -5.70
N THR A 99 9.44 14.17 -5.89
CA THR A 99 10.46 14.56 -6.86
C THR A 99 10.08 13.95 -8.21
N THR A 100 9.70 14.78 -9.18
CA THR A 100 9.25 14.32 -10.49
C THR A 100 10.29 14.54 -11.56
N SER A 101 10.35 13.63 -12.54
CA SER A 101 11.18 13.75 -13.74
C SER A 101 10.43 13.30 -14.98
N LEU A 102 10.75 13.89 -16.12
CA LEU A 102 10.25 13.50 -17.43
C LEU A 102 11.37 12.83 -18.23
N GLN A 103 11.17 11.57 -18.59
CA GLN A 103 11.99 10.91 -19.58
C GLN A 103 11.37 11.08 -20.96
N THR A 104 12.13 11.62 -21.91
CA THR A 104 11.68 11.71 -23.31
C THR A 104 12.19 10.51 -24.12
N PHE A 105 11.37 10.07 -25.06
CA PHE A 105 11.74 9.06 -26.06
C PHE A 105 11.09 9.40 -27.40
N THR A 106 11.52 8.74 -28.47
CA THR A 106 10.90 8.91 -29.78
C THR A 106 10.19 7.63 -30.19
N ALA A 107 8.94 7.74 -30.56
CA ALA A 107 8.12 6.64 -31.05
C ALA A 107 7.23 7.12 -32.20
N SER A 108 7.11 6.33 -33.27
CA SER A 108 6.25 6.64 -34.43
C SER A 108 6.42 8.08 -34.97
N GLY A 109 7.66 8.62 -34.93
CA GLY A 109 7.99 9.95 -35.42
C GLY A 109 7.56 11.11 -34.51
N ALA A 110 7.09 10.84 -33.31
CA ALA A 110 6.72 11.84 -32.29
C ALA A 110 7.51 11.69 -31.01
N THR A 111 7.62 12.79 -30.24
CA THR A 111 8.22 12.75 -28.90
C THR A 111 7.20 12.15 -27.91
N GLY A 112 7.59 11.09 -27.22
CA GLY A 112 6.91 10.53 -26.09
C GLY A 112 7.50 10.99 -24.76
N TYR A 113 6.73 10.84 -23.72
CA TYR A 113 7.11 11.19 -22.35
C TYR A 113 6.74 10.06 -21.41
N ASN A 114 7.66 9.70 -20.51
CA ASN A 114 7.33 8.96 -19.30
C ASN A 114 7.46 9.93 -18.12
N LEU A 115 6.50 9.91 -17.23
CA LEU A 115 6.57 10.65 -15.97
C LEU A 115 6.98 9.70 -14.88
N ILE A 116 8.06 10.04 -14.18
CA ILE A 116 8.55 9.30 -13.02
C ILE A 116 8.43 10.19 -11.79
N ALA A 117 7.94 9.65 -10.68
CA ALA A 117 7.81 10.36 -9.42
C ALA A 117 8.37 9.52 -8.27
N ASP A 118 9.27 10.11 -7.50
CA ASP A 118 9.91 9.49 -6.36
C ASP A 118 9.37 10.12 -5.07
N TRP A 119 8.89 9.27 -4.14
CA TRP A 119 8.53 9.70 -2.80
C TRP A 119 9.79 9.82 -1.93
N PRO A 120 9.95 10.91 -1.14
CA PRO A 120 11.11 11.08 -0.28
C PRO A 120 11.20 10.00 0.80
N GLY A 121 12.36 9.33 0.89
CA GLY A 121 12.64 8.30 1.90
C GLY A 121 12.69 6.88 1.34
N GLY A 122 12.79 5.92 2.26
CA GLY A 122 13.04 4.52 1.93
C GLY A 122 14.47 4.21 1.48
N ASP A 123 14.80 2.93 1.40
CA ASP A 123 16.12 2.47 0.95
C ASP A 123 16.24 2.60 -0.59
N PRO A 124 17.09 3.48 -1.12
CA PRO A 124 17.23 3.67 -2.57
C PRO A 124 17.77 2.43 -3.32
N ASN A 125 18.24 1.41 -2.58
CA ASN A 125 18.65 0.13 -3.15
C ASN A 125 17.54 -0.93 -3.15
N LYS A 126 16.33 -0.55 -2.73
CA LYS A 126 15.15 -1.42 -2.70
C LYS A 126 13.95 -0.63 -3.22
N VAL A 127 13.82 -0.54 -4.54
CA VAL A 127 12.77 0.25 -5.19
C VAL A 127 11.52 -0.60 -5.38
N LEU A 128 10.41 -0.18 -4.80
CA LEU A 128 9.07 -0.65 -5.15
C LEU A 128 8.41 0.39 -6.04
N MET A 129 8.07 -0.02 -7.27
CA MET A 129 7.49 0.88 -8.24
C MET A 129 6.06 0.46 -8.59
N ALA A 130 5.16 1.43 -8.72
CA ALA A 130 3.81 1.24 -9.25
C ALA A 130 3.62 2.09 -10.49
N GLY A 131 2.91 1.59 -11.50
CA GLY A 131 2.70 2.36 -12.72
C GLY A 131 1.50 1.92 -13.54
N ALA A 132 1.16 2.78 -14.51
CA ALA A 132 0.11 2.61 -15.48
C ALA A 132 0.43 3.42 -16.74
N HIS A 133 -0.05 3.03 -17.91
CA HIS A 133 0.08 3.94 -19.04
C HIS A 133 -0.95 5.07 -18.98
N LEU A 134 -0.57 6.20 -19.55
CA LEU A 134 -1.38 7.41 -19.51
C LEU A 134 -1.87 7.82 -20.90
N ASP A 135 -1.33 7.24 -21.96
CA ASP A 135 -1.86 7.42 -23.31
C ASP A 135 -3.15 6.62 -23.53
N SER A 136 -3.86 6.94 -24.57
CA SER A 136 -5.01 6.22 -25.09
C SER A 136 -4.84 5.93 -26.57
N VAL A 137 -5.66 5.07 -27.12
CA VAL A 137 -5.86 5.00 -28.58
C VAL A 137 -6.42 6.33 -29.12
N THR A 138 -6.30 6.56 -30.43
CA THR A 138 -6.86 7.77 -31.08
C THR A 138 -8.38 7.75 -31.18
N ALA A 139 -9.04 6.61 -30.96
CA ALA A 139 -10.47 6.43 -31.12
C ALA A 139 -11.31 7.10 -30.02
N GLY A 140 -10.75 7.28 -28.82
CA GLY A 140 -11.49 7.79 -27.67
C GLY A 140 -10.64 8.36 -26.57
N ALA A 141 -11.29 8.74 -25.47
CA ALA A 141 -10.65 9.34 -24.30
C ALA A 141 -9.83 8.33 -23.49
N GLY A 142 -10.05 7.02 -23.63
CA GLY A 142 -9.34 5.98 -22.90
C GLY A 142 -9.54 6.10 -21.38
N ILE A 143 -10.79 6.08 -20.92
CA ILE A 143 -11.09 6.33 -19.50
C ILE A 143 -10.94 5.07 -18.67
N ASN A 144 -11.33 3.91 -19.18
CA ASN A 144 -10.98 2.63 -18.58
C ASN A 144 -9.59 2.20 -19.03
N ASP A 145 -9.28 2.32 -20.31
CA ASP A 145 -8.02 1.97 -20.95
C ASP A 145 -7.18 3.23 -21.29
N ASN A 146 -6.22 3.68 -20.46
CA ASN A 146 -5.98 3.24 -19.10
C ASN A 146 -6.03 4.46 -18.16
N GLY A 147 -7.08 5.26 -18.28
CA GLY A 147 -7.39 6.32 -17.30
C GLY A 147 -7.61 5.72 -15.91
N SER A 148 -8.25 4.53 -15.82
CA SER A 148 -8.59 3.88 -14.55
C SER A 148 -7.35 3.54 -13.74
N GLY A 149 -6.38 2.83 -14.31
CA GLY A 149 -5.11 2.53 -13.65
C GLY A 149 -4.31 3.79 -13.34
N SER A 150 -4.20 4.70 -14.31
CA SER A 150 -3.47 5.97 -14.15
C SER A 150 -4.04 6.84 -13.03
N ALA A 151 -5.36 6.94 -12.90
CA ALA A 151 -6.01 7.73 -11.85
C ALA A 151 -5.87 7.07 -10.47
N ALA A 152 -6.00 5.75 -10.38
CA ALA A 152 -5.86 5.02 -9.12
C ALA A 152 -4.42 5.04 -8.61
N VAL A 153 -3.42 4.89 -9.48
CA VAL A 153 -1.99 5.05 -9.13
C VAL A 153 -1.71 6.47 -8.65
N LEU A 154 -2.30 7.50 -9.31
CA LEU A 154 -2.14 8.90 -8.87
C LEU A 154 -2.74 9.11 -7.49
N GLU A 155 -3.98 8.69 -7.25
CA GLU A 155 -4.61 8.90 -5.94
C GLU A 155 -3.92 8.12 -4.83
N SER A 156 -3.41 6.91 -5.13
CA SER A 156 -2.58 6.13 -4.20
C SER A 156 -1.26 6.85 -3.86
N ALA A 157 -0.60 7.47 -4.85
CA ALA A 157 0.58 8.31 -4.60
C ALA A 157 0.23 9.53 -3.73
N LEU A 158 -0.89 10.20 -4.01
CA LEU A 158 -1.37 11.30 -3.17
C LEU A 158 -1.72 10.85 -1.75
N ALA A 159 -2.24 9.62 -1.58
CA ALA A 159 -2.49 9.03 -0.26
C ALA A 159 -1.18 8.78 0.50
N VAL A 160 -0.11 8.32 -0.16
CA VAL A 160 1.25 8.21 0.42
C VAL A 160 1.70 9.56 0.99
N SER A 161 1.49 10.65 0.23
CA SER A 161 1.81 12.01 0.68
C SER A 161 0.94 12.45 1.86
N ARG A 162 -0.37 12.28 1.78
CA ARG A 162 -1.28 12.65 2.89
C ARG A 162 -0.97 11.90 4.18
N ALA A 163 -0.64 10.61 4.08
CA ALA A 163 -0.25 9.79 5.21
C ALA A 163 1.18 10.08 5.70
N GLN A 164 1.96 10.89 4.98
CA GLN A 164 3.39 11.10 5.26
C GLN A 164 4.11 9.76 5.47
N LEU A 165 3.80 8.77 4.61
CA LEU A 165 4.28 7.41 4.74
C LEU A 165 5.81 7.37 4.85
N LYS A 166 6.30 6.58 5.80
CA LYS A 166 7.73 6.32 6.00
C LYS A 166 8.03 4.88 5.56
N PRO A 167 8.20 4.64 4.27
CA PRO A 167 8.42 3.28 3.76
C PRO A 167 9.86 2.83 4.04
N ASP A 168 10.07 1.51 4.19
CA ASP A 168 11.41 0.94 4.24
C ASP A 168 12.03 0.83 2.83
N LYS A 169 11.19 0.56 1.82
CA LYS A 169 11.60 0.57 0.41
C LYS A 169 11.35 1.95 -0.21
N HIS A 170 12.20 2.36 -1.13
CA HIS A 170 11.98 3.57 -1.91
C HIS A 170 10.77 3.40 -2.83
N LEU A 171 9.76 4.28 -2.66
CA LEU A 171 8.57 4.26 -3.48
C LEU A 171 8.77 5.12 -4.73
N ARG A 172 8.56 4.53 -5.89
CA ARG A 172 8.57 5.16 -7.20
C ARG A 172 7.26 4.92 -7.91
N PHE A 173 6.81 5.91 -8.68
CA PHE A 173 5.61 5.83 -9.50
C PHE A 173 5.95 6.18 -10.94
N GLY A 174 5.26 5.53 -11.90
CA GLY A 174 5.48 5.73 -13.32
C GLY A 174 4.20 5.85 -14.12
N TRP A 175 4.16 6.84 -15.04
CA TRP A 175 3.10 6.96 -16.04
C TRP A 175 3.74 6.87 -17.41
N TRP A 176 3.35 5.82 -18.14
CA TRP A 176 3.98 5.46 -19.41
C TRP A 176 3.25 6.08 -20.58
N GLY A 177 3.98 6.35 -21.64
CA GLY A 177 3.43 6.78 -22.92
C GLY A 177 3.69 5.78 -24.03
N ALA A 178 2.89 5.85 -25.08
CA ALA A 178 2.99 4.98 -26.23
C ALA A 178 2.92 3.47 -25.87
N GLU A 179 2.15 3.14 -24.83
CA GLU A 179 1.81 1.76 -24.51
C GLU A 179 1.02 1.14 -25.66
N GLU A 180 0.02 1.86 -26.12
CA GLU A 180 -0.89 1.54 -27.23
C GLU A 180 -0.19 1.31 -28.59
N LEU A 181 1.09 1.64 -28.67
CA LEU A 181 1.96 1.41 -29.81
C LEU A 181 2.94 0.24 -29.58
N GLY A 182 2.69 -0.56 -28.55
CA GLY A 182 3.47 -1.73 -28.17
C GLY A 182 4.49 -1.49 -27.07
N LEU A 183 4.07 -0.91 -25.94
CA LEU A 183 4.84 -0.75 -24.71
C LEU A 183 6.08 0.13 -24.87
N LEU A 184 6.06 1.12 -25.79
CA LEU A 184 7.30 1.82 -26.20
C LEU A 184 7.87 2.68 -25.07
N GLY A 185 7.03 3.28 -24.23
CA GLY A 185 7.47 4.09 -23.10
C GLY A 185 8.13 3.27 -22.00
N SER A 186 7.46 2.25 -21.51
CA SER A 186 8.03 1.36 -20.48
C SER A 186 9.28 0.63 -20.97
N LYS A 187 9.32 0.19 -22.25
CA LYS A 187 10.54 -0.32 -22.89
C LYS A 187 11.67 0.70 -22.88
N ALA A 188 11.37 1.96 -23.25
CA ALA A 188 12.40 3.02 -23.24
C ALA A 188 12.92 3.25 -21.82
N TYR A 189 12.06 3.25 -20.82
CA TYR A 189 12.45 3.37 -19.42
C TYR A 189 13.36 2.23 -18.98
N VAL A 190 12.90 0.99 -19.10
CA VAL A 190 13.65 -0.20 -18.65
C VAL A 190 14.99 -0.31 -19.37
N ASN A 191 15.04 -0.03 -20.69
CA ASN A 191 16.28 -0.08 -21.48
C ASN A 191 17.26 1.03 -21.07
N SER A 192 16.81 2.15 -20.56
CA SER A 192 17.67 3.23 -20.05
C SER A 192 18.34 2.90 -18.71
N LEU A 193 17.83 1.91 -17.98
CA LEU A 193 18.37 1.53 -16.68
C LEU A 193 19.61 0.63 -16.84
N PRO A 194 20.76 1.01 -16.26
CA PRO A 194 21.90 0.09 -16.13
C PRO A 194 21.52 -1.16 -15.31
N ALA A 195 22.22 -2.27 -15.52
CA ALA A 195 21.98 -3.52 -14.80
C ALA A 195 22.00 -3.33 -13.26
N ALA A 196 22.90 -2.47 -12.75
CA ALA A 196 22.99 -2.16 -11.33
C ALA A 196 21.73 -1.43 -10.80
N GLU A 197 21.07 -0.59 -11.62
CA GLU A 197 19.83 0.06 -11.25
C GLU A 197 18.64 -0.90 -11.31
N ARG A 198 18.60 -1.79 -12.32
CA ARG A 198 17.57 -2.84 -12.41
C ARG A 198 17.60 -3.77 -11.20
N ALA A 199 18.79 -4.11 -10.70
CA ALA A 199 18.97 -4.97 -9.54
C ALA A 199 18.44 -4.36 -8.22
N LYS A 200 18.17 -3.06 -8.19
CA LYS A 200 17.57 -2.41 -7.01
C LYS A 200 16.04 -2.59 -6.92
N PHE A 201 15.40 -3.00 -8.01
CA PHE A 201 13.94 -3.14 -7.99
C PHE A 201 13.53 -4.33 -7.14
N ALA A 202 12.79 -4.04 -6.09
CA ALA A 202 12.10 -5.04 -5.26
C ALA A 202 10.81 -5.53 -5.92
N GLY A 203 10.25 -4.74 -6.85
CA GLY A 203 9.09 -5.10 -7.65
C GLY A 203 8.53 -3.93 -8.45
N TYR A 204 7.81 -4.25 -9.52
CA TYR A 204 6.98 -3.34 -10.30
C TYR A 204 5.52 -3.81 -10.29
N LEU A 205 4.62 -2.93 -9.90
CA LEU A 205 3.19 -3.17 -9.84
C LEU A 205 2.52 -2.47 -11.01
N ASN A 206 1.85 -3.23 -11.87
CA ASN A 206 1.19 -2.73 -13.07
C ASN A 206 -0.33 -2.70 -12.90
N PHE A 207 -0.96 -1.61 -13.35
CA PHE A 207 -2.40 -1.45 -13.24
C PHE A 207 -2.95 -0.96 -14.57
N ASP A 208 -3.68 -1.86 -15.24
CA ASP A 208 -4.22 -1.63 -16.55
C ASP A 208 -5.68 -2.09 -16.58
N MET A 209 -6.58 -1.19 -17.01
CA MET A 209 -8.02 -1.45 -17.09
C MET A 209 -8.62 -2.04 -15.81
N ILE A 210 -8.58 -1.29 -14.71
CA ILE A 210 -9.03 -1.75 -13.39
C ILE A 210 -10.49 -1.36 -13.05
N GLY A 211 -11.21 -0.76 -14.01
CA GLY A 211 -12.58 -0.26 -13.84
C GLY A 211 -13.58 -0.80 -14.86
N SER A 212 -13.35 -1.95 -15.50
CA SER A 212 -14.16 -2.48 -16.59
C SER A 212 -15.66 -2.60 -16.23
N PRO A 213 -16.58 -2.27 -17.15
CA PRO A 213 -18.01 -2.17 -16.82
C PRO A 213 -18.67 -3.51 -16.46
N ASN A 214 -18.13 -4.62 -16.95
CA ASN A 214 -18.54 -5.98 -16.60
C ASN A 214 -17.39 -6.74 -15.92
N PRO A 215 -16.90 -6.30 -14.73
CA PRO A 215 -15.56 -6.55 -14.24
C PRO A 215 -15.33 -7.99 -13.82
N GLY A 216 -14.10 -8.47 -14.02
CA GLY A 216 -13.46 -9.57 -13.30
C GLY A 216 -12.52 -9.04 -12.22
N TYR A 217 -11.98 -9.95 -11.41
CA TYR A 217 -10.92 -9.66 -10.45
C TYR A 217 -9.75 -10.58 -10.77
N PHE A 218 -8.86 -10.09 -11.64
CA PHE A 218 -7.71 -10.83 -12.12
C PHE A 218 -6.43 -10.32 -11.46
N VAL A 219 -5.57 -11.25 -11.05
CA VAL A 219 -4.28 -10.98 -10.41
C VAL A 219 -3.18 -11.60 -11.27
N TYR A 220 -2.11 -10.85 -11.52
CA TYR A 220 -0.93 -11.36 -12.20
C TYR A 220 -0.19 -12.37 -11.32
N ASP A 221 0.30 -13.46 -11.92
CA ASP A 221 0.97 -14.58 -11.23
C ASP A 221 2.49 -14.63 -11.43
N ASP A 222 3.09 -13.53 -11.89
CA ASP A 222 4.51 -13.45 -12.25
C ASP A 222 5.46 -13.51 -11.05
N ASP A 223 5.06 -12.94 -9.90
CA ASP A 223 5.83 -13.00 -8.65
C ASP A 223 4.92 -13.47 -7.50
N PRO A 224 5.27 -14.57 -6.81
CA PRO A 224 4.40 -15.16 -5.79
C PRO A 224 4.16 -14.28 -4.57
N THR A 225 5.07 -13.34 -4.26
CA THR A 225 4.89 -12.41 -3.12
C THR A 225 3.90 -11.31 -3.47
N ILE A 226 4.03 -10.76 -4.69
CA ILE A 226 3.13 -9.71 -5.18
C ILE A 226 1.74 -10.29 -5.41
N GLU A 227 1.66 -11.44 -6.09
CA GLU A 227 0.42 -12.18 -6.32
C GLU A 227 -0.33 -12.45 -5.00
N LYS A 228 0.39 -13.03 -4.02
CA LYS A 228 -0.18 -13.32 -2.71
C LYS A 228 -0.70 -12.06 -2.02
N THR A 229 -0.01 -10.94 -2.14
CA THR A 229 -0.42 -9.68 -1.53
C THR A 229 -1.78 -9.22 -2.05
N PHE A 230 -2.01 -9.26 -3.36
CA PHE A 230 -3.31 -8.92 -3.93
C PHE A 230 -4.38 -9.96 -3.59
N LYS A 231 -4.04 -11.25 -3.64
CA LYS A 231 -4.99 -12.32 -3.26
C LYS A 231 -5.42 -12.21 -1.79
N ASP A 232 -4.51 -11.87 -0.88
CA ASP A 232 -4.83 -11.66 0.54
C ASP A 232 -5.81 -10.49 0.73
N TYR A 233 -5.64 -9.40 -0.02
CA TYR A 233 -6.58 -8.28 0.01
C TYR A 233 -7.99 -8.71 -0.38
N TYR A 234 -8.15 -9.38 -1.54
CA TYR A 234 -9.46 -9.82 -2.01
C TYR A 234 -10.06 -10.93 -1.14
N ALA A 235 -9.24 -11.82 -0.60
CA ALA A 235 -9.68 -12.82 0.37
C ALA A 235 -10.26 -12.17 1.63
N GLY A 236 -9.66 -11.08 2.09
CA GLY A 236 -10.20 -10.26 3.19
C GLY A 236 -11.59 -9.66 2.91
N LEU A 237 -11.91 -9.45 1.64
CA LEU A 237 -13.23 -8.99 1.20
C LEU A 237 -14.20 -10.15 0.84
N GLY A 238 -13.75 -11.40 0.93
CA GLY A 238 -14.51 -12.57 0.49
C GLY A 238 -14.68 -12.64 -1.04
N ILE A 239 -13.82 -11.97 -1.81
CA ILE A 239 -13.89 -11.91 -3.28
C ILE A 239 -12.88 -12.92 -3.86
N PRO A 240 -13.32 -13.97 -4.54
CA PRO A 240 -12.41 -14.88 -5.23
C PRO A 240 -11.80 -14.20 -6.46
N THR A 241 -10.49 -14.40 -6.65
CA THR A 241 -9.74 -13.92 -7.81
C THR A 241 -9.46 -15.05 -8.80
N GLU A 242 -9.10 -14.69 -10.01
CA GLU A 242 -8.52 -15.59 -11.02
C GLU A 242 -7.16 -15.05 -11.46
N ILE A 243 -6.34 -15.95 -12.03
CA ILE A 243 -5.08 -15.56 -12.68
C ILE A 243 -5.42 -14.75 -13.93
N GLU A 244 -4.68 -13.67 -14.13
CA GLU A 244 -4.75 -12.89 -15.36
C GLU A 244 -4.16 -13.69 -16.52
N THR A 245 -4.86 -13.75 -17.67
CA THR A 245 -4.44 -14.48 -18.86
C THR A 245 -4.73 -13.74 -20.16
N GLU A 246 -5.59 -12.72 -20.14
CA GLU A 246 -5.98 -11.95 -21.33
C GLU A 246 -4.89 -10.95 -21.72
N GLY A 247 -4.29 -10.28 -20.74
CA GLY A 247 -3.27 -9.27 -20.89
C GLY A 247 -1.84 -9.77 -20.64
N ASP A 248 -1.61 -11.09 -20.46
CA ASP A 248 -0.29 -11.64 -20.17
C ASP A 248 0.74 -11.23 -21.24
N GLY A 249 1.76 -10.46 -20.78
CA GLY A 249 2.79 -9.91 -21.64
C GLY A 249 2.35 -8.74 -22.55
N ARG A 250 1.10 -8.26 -22.44
CA ARG A 250 0.52 -7.22 -23.33
C ARG A 250 0.46 -5.84 -22.67
N SER A 251 0.88 -5.67 -21.42
CA SER A 251 0.93 -4.38 -20.74
C SER A 251 2.32 -4.08 -20.19
N ASP A 252 2.50 -2.92 -19.58
CA ASP A 252 3.80 -2.34 -19.19
C ASP A 252 4.59 -3.13 -18.15
N HIS A 253 4.04 -4.22 -17.58
CA HIS A 253 4.80 -5.16 -16.76
C HIS A 253 5.81 -5.96 -17.60
N ALA A 254 5.52 -6.23 -18.86
CA ALA A 254 6.32 -7.12 -19.70
C ALA A 254 7.79 -6.64 -19.88
N PRO A 255 8.09 -5.36 -20.14
CA PRO A 255 9.48 -4.91 -20.21
C PRO A 255 10.28 -5.11 -18.91
N PHE A 256 9.64 -4.97 -17.76
CA PHE A 256 10.25 -5.20 -16.43
C PHE A 256 10.50 -6.69 -16.20
N LYS A 257 9.50 -7.55 -16.45
CA LYS A 257 9.60 -9.01 -16.39
C LYS A 257 10.74 -9.52 -17.25
N ASN A 258 10.86 -9.02 -18.48
CA ASN A 258 11.86 -9.45 -19.46
C ASN A 258 13.33 -9.18 -19.03
N VAL A 259 13.55 -8.30 -18.07
CA VAL A 259 14.87 -8.02 -17.51
C VAL A 259 15.05 -8.58 -16.10
N GLY A 260 14.12 -9.42 -15.64
CA GLY A 260 14.18 -10.12 -14.35
C GLY A 260 13.77 -9.29 -13.14
N ILE A 261 13.07 -8.17 -13.33
CA ILE A 261 12.45 -7.44 -12.23
C ILE A 261 11.16 -8.18 -11.83
N PRO A 262 10.93 -8.47 -10.54
CA PRO A 262 9.66 -9.04 -10.07
C PRO A 262 8.49 -8.15 -10.45
N VAL A 263 7.42 -8.72 -11.02
CA VAL A 263 6.26 -7.95 -11.45
C VAL A 263 4.98 -8.58 -10.93
N GLY A 264 3.93 -7.78 -10.82
CA GLY A 264 2.58 -8.21 -10.51
C GLY A 264 1.61 -7.07 -10.75
N GLY A 265 0.33 -7.30 -10.55
CA GLY A 265 -0.66 -6.26 -10.81
C GLY A 265 -2.09 -6.78 -10.80
N LEU A 266 -2.99 -5.90 -11.22
CA LEU A 266 -4.43 -6.14 -11.28
C LEU A 266 -4.97 -5.77 -12.66
N PHE A 267 -6.04 -6.48 -13.03
CA PHE A 267 -6.76 -6.28 -14.26
C PHE A 267 -8.25 -6.62 -14.05
N SER A 268 -9.16 -5.93 -14.72
CA SER A 268 -10.59 -6.21 -14.60
C SER A 268 -11.23 -6.76 -15.87
N GLY A 269 -10.42 -7.01 -16.93
CA GLY A 269 -10.81 -7.63 -18.18
C GLY A 269 -11.07 -6.63 -19.32
N ALA A 270 -10.71 -7.00 -20.55
CA ALA A 270 -10.89 -6.22 -21.75
C ALA A 270 -11.98 -6.84 -22.66
N ASP A 271 -11.62 -7.30 -23.86
CA ASP A 271 -12.56 -7.78 -24.87
C ASP A 271 -12.92 -9.27 -24.75
N TYR A 272 -12.25 -10.03 -23.88
CA TYR A 272 -12.67 -11.40 -23.59
C TYR A 272 -14.06 -11.42 -22.95
N ARG A 273 -14.80 -12.52 -23.23
CA ARG A 273 -16.18 -12.64 -22.77
C ARG A 273 -16.24 -13.34 -21.41
N LYS A 274 -16.90 -12.68 -20.45
CA LYS A 274 -17.16 -13.26 -19.14
C LYS A 274 -17.91 -14.58 -19.28
N THR A 275 -17.40 -15.63 -18.67
CA THR A 275 -18.05 -16.95 -18.64
C THR A 275 -19.23 -16.98 -17.67
N ALA A 276 -20.08 -18.00 -17.76
CA ALA A 276 -21.17 -18.20 -16.81
C ALA A 276 -20.65 -18.41 -15.37
N ALA A 277 -19.53 -19.11 -15.20
CA ALA A 277 -18.90 -19.33 -13.91
C ALA A 277 -18.36 -18.01 -13.30
N GLN A 278 -17.76 -17.15 -14.13
CA GLN A 278 -17.29 -15.84 -13.69
C GLN A 278 -18.45 -14.89 -13.35
N ALA A 279 -19.55 -14.95 -14.10
CA ALA A 279 -20.75 -14.17 -13.80
C ALA A 279 -21.41 -14.64 -12.47
N GLN A 280 -21.38 -15.94 -12.18
CA GLN A 280 -21.82 -16.47 -10.89
C GLN A 280 -20.90 -16.01 -9.74
N LYS A 281 -19.60 -15.91 -9.99
CA LYS A 281 -18.57 -15.54 -9.02
C LYS A 281 -18.58 -14.04 -8.69
N TRP A 282 -18.69 -13.18 -9.72
CA TRP A 282 -18.48 -11.73 -9.61
C TRP A 282 -19.69 -10.88 -9.99
N GLY A 283 -20.77 -11.51 -10.39
CA GLY A 283 -21.92 -10.81 -11.00
C GLY A 283 -21.64 -10.38 -12.42
N GLY A 284 -22.49 -9.49 -12.94
CA GLY A 284 -22.42 -9.02 -14.32
C GLY A 284 -23.08 -9.97 -15.32
N THR A 285 -22.74 -9.84 -16.60
CA THR A 285 -23.43 -10.55 -17.71
C THR A 285 -22.51 -11.54 -18.40
N SER A 286 -22.88 -12.81 -18.36
CA SER A 286 -22.20 -13.90 -19.08
C SER A 286 -22.31 -13.73 -20.59
N GLY A 287 -21.28 -14.14 -21.33
CA GLY A 287 -21.23 -14.06 -22.80
C GLY A 287 -20.96 -12.65 -23.34
N VAL A 288 -20.79 -11.67 -22.45
CA VAL A 288 -20.52 -10.27 -22.79
C VAL A 288 -19.06 -9.99 -22.45
N ALA A 289 -18.37 -9.14 -23.22
CA ALA A 289 -17.03 -8.68 -22.94
C ALA A 289 -16.95 -8.04 -21.56
N PHE A 290 -15.79 -8.14 -20.90
CA PHE A 290 -15.54 -7.41 -19.66
C PHE A 290 -15.62 -5.89 -19.91
N ASP A 291 -15.06 -5.44 -21.04
CA ASP A 291 -15.21 -4.10 -21.57
C ASP A 291 -15.56 -4.12 -23.07
N ARG A 292 -16.77 -3.67 -23.41
CA ARG A 292 -17.22 -3.57 -24.80
C ARG A 292 -16.64 -2.35 -25.52
N CYS A 293 -16.11 -1.41 -24.76
CA CYS A 293 -15.58 -0.16 -25.28
C CYS A 293 -14.05 -0.16 -25.35
N TYR A 294 -13.43 -1.31 -25.12
CA TYR A 294 -11.98 -1.48 -25.28
C TYR A 294 -11.53 -1.00 -26.67
N HIS A 295 -10.58 -0.09 -26.72
CA HIS A 295 -10.06 0.57 -27.92
C HIS A 295 -11.12 1.29 -28.79
N ALA A 296 -12.21 1.72 -28.17
CA ALA A 296 -13.32 2.36 -28.89
C ALA A 296 -13.67 3.75 -28.34
N SER A 297 -14.38 4.53 -29.15
CA SER A 297 -14.80 5.89 -28.76
C SER A 297 -15.78 5.94 -27.58
N CYS A 298 -16.42 4.84 -27.24
CA CYS A 298 -17.31 4.74 -26.09
C CYS A 298 -16.57 4.52 -24.76
N ASP A 299 -15.25 4.37 -24.76
CA ASP A 299 -14.46 4.33 -23.52
C ASP A 299 -14.40 5.73 -22.87
N SER A 300 -15.37 5.99 -22.03
CA SER A 300 -15.71 7.28 -21.43
C SER A 300 -16.07 7.11 -19.96
N LEU A 301 -16.40 8.21 -19.27
CA LEU A 301 -16.79 8.18 -17.85
C LEU A 301 -17.98 7.25 -17.54
N THR A 302 -18.81 6.94 -18.55
CA THR A 302 -19.93 5.99 -18.40
C THR A 302 -19.51 4.54 -18.58
N ASN A 303 -18.28 4.28 -19.02
CA ASN A 303 -17.69 2.95 -19.22
C ASN A 303 -16.91 2.47 -18.01
N ILE A 304 -17.29 2.87 -16.80
CA ILE A 304 -16.60 2.53 -15.54
C ILE A 304 -17.58 1.83 -14.61
N ASN A 305 -17.10 0.74 -14.01
CA ASN A 305 -17.74 0.12 -12.85
C ASN A 305 -17.16 0.70 -11.56
N ASP A 306 -17.94 1.51 -10.87
CA ASP A 306 -17.51 2.20 -9.65
C ASP A 306 -17.03 1.23 -8.57
N THR A 307 -17.70 0.10 -8.37
CA THR A 307 -17.33 -0.89 -7.36
C THR A 307 -16.00 -1.58 -7.67
N ALA A 308 -15.75 -1.89 -8.95
CA ALA A 308 -14.47 -2.49 -9.35
C ALA A 308 -13.33 -1.48 -9.21
N LEU A 309 -13.55 -0.25 -9.68
CA LEU A 309 -12.57 0.83 -9.57
C LEU A 309 -12.19 1.11 -8.11
N ASP A 310 -13.17 1.19 -7.22
CA ASP A 310 -13.01 1.41 -5.78
C ASP A 310 -12.13 0.31 -5.15
N ARG A 311 -12.56 -0.95 -5.29
CA ARG A 311 -11.86 -2.11 -4.74
C ARG A 311 -10.44 -2.25 -5.27
N ASN A 312 -10.24 -2.04 -6.57
CA ASN A 312 -8.92 -2.12 -7.18
C ASN A 312 -8.02 -0.95 -6.72
N SER A 313 -8.57 0.25 -6.52
CA SER A 313 -7.82 1.39 -5.98
C SER A 313 -7.35 1.13 -4.56
N ASP A 314 -8.20 0.55 -3.71
CA ASP A 314 -7.84 0.14 -2.35
C ASP A 314 -6.81 -0.99 -2.36
N ALA A 315 -6.92 -1.94 -3.29
CA ALA A 315 -5.95 -3.02 -3.46
C ALA A 315 -4.55 -2.46 -3.82
N ILE A 316 -4.47 -1.40 -4.64
CA ILE A 316 -3.22 -0.70 -4.97
C ILE A 316 -2.60 -0.11 -3.69
N ALA A 317 -3.39 0.61 -2.89
CA ALA A 317 -2.90 1.17 -1.63
C ALA A 317 -2.45 0.05 -0.68
N TYR A 318 -3.25 -1.01 -0.53
CA TYR A 318 -2.89 -2.15 0.30
C TYR A 318 -1.55 -2.78 -0.12
N ALA A 319 -1.33 -2.99 -1.42
CA ALA A 319 -0.08 -3.55 -1.93
C ALA A 319 1.10 -2.58 -1.71
N LEU A 320 0.93 -1.27 -1.94
CA LEU A 320 1.97 -0.28 -1.69
C LEU A 320 2.38 -0.25 -0.22
N TRP A 321 1.42 -0.22 0.72
CA TRP A 321 1.72 -0.22 2.16
C TRP A 321 2.36 -1.51 2.61
N THR A 322 1.82 -2.65 2.19
CA THR A 322 2.31 -3.97 2.58
C THR A 322 3.70 -4.26 2.03
N LEU A 323 3.91 -4.01 0.75
CA LEU A 323 5.16 -4.34 0.07
C LEU A 323 6.26 -3.30 0.30
N SER A 324 5.93 -2.04 0.59
CA SER A 324 6.92 -1.00 0.90
C SER A 324 7.49 -1.10 2.31
N ALA A 325 6.75 -1.66 3.24
CA ALA A 325 7.29 -2.04 4.52
C ALA A 325 8.38 -3.09 4.28
N GLY A 326 9.55 -2.96 4.90
CA GLY A 326 10.53 -4.04 4.95
C GLY A 326 9.85 -5.27 5.53
N SER A 327 10.39 -6.47 5.26
CA SER A 327 9.84 -7.73 5.76
C SER A 327 9.48 -7.63 7.25
N THR A 328 8.36 -7.01 7.53
CA THR A 328 7.68 -7.23 8.79
C THR A 328 6.93 -8.54 8.57
N THR A 329 7.42 -9.62 9.17
CA THR A 329 6.55 -10.69 9.62
C THR A 329 5.23 -10.03 10.00
N PRO A 330 4.05 -10.50 9.49
CA PRO A 330 2.76 -9.95 9.92
C PRO A 330 2.85 -9.76 11.43
N PRO A 331 2.41 -8.64 11.99
CA PRO A 331 2.59 -8.42 13.40
C PRO A 331 2.01 -9.63 14.11
N THR A 332 2.89 -10.44 14.74
CA THR A 332 2.48 -11.48 15.70
C THR A 332 1.92 -10.81 16.95
N GLY A 333 1.76 -9.48 16.89
CA GLY A 333 1.12 -8.67 17.91
C GLY A 333 -0.39 -8.89 17.93
N THR A 334 -0.91 -9.05 19.11
CA THR A 334 -2.34 -9.15 19.38
C THR A 334 -3.01 -7.76 19.41
N ASP A 335 -2.23 -6.66 19.38
CA ASP A 335 -2.66 -5.29 19.67
C ASP A 335 -2.75 -4.39 18.44
N TYR A 336 -3.87 -3.70 18.29
CA TYR A 336 -4.11 -2.64 17.30
C TYR A 336 -4.57 -1.38 18.04
N GLU A 337 -3.93 -0.23 17.83
CA GLU A 337 -4.16 0.97 18.63
C GLU A 337 -4.41 2.20 17.73
N ASN A 338 -5.31 3.09 18.18
CA ASN A 338 -5.48 4.43 17.64
C ASN A 338 -5.21 5.45 18.76
N THR A 339 -4.19 6.28 18.58
CA THR A 339 -3.77 7.33 19.52
C THR A 339 -4.15 8.74 19.04
N THR A 340 -4.97 8.84 17.99
CA THR A 340 -5.45 10.14 17.50
C THR A 340 -6.53 10.67 18.43
N PRO A 341 -6.33 11.82 19.09
CA PRO A 341 -7.34 12.38 19.96
C PRO A 341 -8.63 12.72 19.22
N LEU A 342 -9.77 12.42 19.84
CA LEU A 342 -11.10 12.73 19.30
C LEU A 342 -11.95 13.39 20.38
N ALA A 343 -12.44 14.60 20.13
CA ALA A 343 -13.35 15.29 21.04
C ALA A 343 -14.72 14.56 21.12
N ILE A 344 -15.26 14.45 22.33
CA ILE A 344 -16.60 13.93 22.61
C ILE A 344 -17.49 15.14 22.82
N PRO A 345 -18.48 15.43 21.95
CA PRO A 345 -19.36 16.59 22.09
C PRO A 345 -20.29 16.44 23.31
N ASP A 346 -20.39 17.50 24.12
CA ASP A 346 -21.30 17.61 25.27
C ASP A 346 -22.77 17.44 24.83
N ALA A 347 -23.47 16.47 25.41
CA ALA A 347 -24.83 16.05 25.06
C ALA A 347 -25.07 15.94 23.53
N GLY A 348 -24.02 15.61 22.78
CA GLY A 348 -24.01 15.71 21.34
C GLY A 348 -24.26 14.38 20.61
N ALA A 349 -24.11 14.44 19.27
CA ALA A 349 -24.17 13.25 18.44
C ALA A 349 -22.98 12.33 18.73
N ALA A 350 -23.19 11.01 18.63
CA ALA A 350 -22.12 10.03 18.77
C ALA A 350 -21.00 10.25 17.74
N VAL A 351 -19.75 10.14 18.19
CA VAL A 351 -18.54 10.21 17.35
C VAL A 351 -17.90 8.83 17.23
N ASN A 352 -17.13 8.61 16.18
CA ASN A 352 -16.48 7.33 15.92
C ASN A 352 -14.96 7.51 15.73
N SER A 353 -14.19 6.66 16.39
CA SER A 353 -12.74 6.47 16.15
C SER A 353 -12.53 5.09 15.56
N SER A 354 -11.71 4.98 14.51
CA SER A 354 -11.56 3.75 13.74
C SER A 354 -10.20 3.12 13.94
N ILE A 355 -10.14 1.78 13.96
CA ILE A 355 -8.94 0.95 13.86
C ILE A 355 -9.13 -0.01 12.71
N ALA A 356 -8.23 0.03 11.73
CA ALA A 356 -8.16 -0.98 10.68
C ALA A 356 -7.37 -2.19 11.17
N VAL A 357 -8.00 -3.36 11.16
CA VAL A 357 -7.39 -4.65 11.52
C VAL A 357 -7.15 -5.44 10.25
N SER A 358 -5.94 -5.94 10.08
CA SER A 358 -5.55 -6.76 8.94
C SER A 358 -4.54 -7.84 9.35
N GLY A 359 -4.31 -8.82 8.47
CA GLY A 359 -3.31 -9.86 8.68
C GLY A 359 -3.73 -10.95 9.68
N ARG A 360 -5.01 -11.02 10.06
CA ARG A 360 -5.52 -12.09 10.93
C ARG A 360 -6.27 -13.15 10.11
N THR A 361 -6.28 -14.36 10.59
CA THR A 361 -7.03 -15.46 9.98
C THR A 361 -8.34 -15.70 10.73
N GLY A 362 -9.46 -15.86 10.00
CA GLY A 362 -10.75 -16.23 10.58
C GLY A 362 -11.43 -15.09 11.35
N ASN A 363 -12.22 -15.47 12.34
CA ASN A 363 -13.01 -14.55 13.14
C ASN A 363 -12.24 -13.97 14.32
N ALA A 364 -12.77 -12.89 14.89
CA ALA A 364 -12.28 -12.31 16.14
C ALA A 364 -12.46 -13.30 17.31
N PRO A 365 -11.69 -13.16 18.40
CA PRO A 365 -11.79 -14.10 19.52
C PRO A 365 -13.06 -13.89 20.36
N ALA A 366 -13.47 -14.93 21.08
CA ALA A 366 -14.56 -14.83 22.07
C ALA A 366 -14.21 -13.92 23.28
N ALA A 367 -12.95 -13.52 23.41
CA ALA A 367 -12.47 -12.65 24.49
C ALA A 367 -11.68 -11.46 23.94
N LEU A 368 -12.16 -10.82 22.86
CA LEU A 368 -11.58 -9.62 22.30
C LEU A 368 -11.54 -8.50 23.37
N LYS A 369 -10.37 -7.93 23.62
CA LYS A 369 -10.19 -6.86 24.59
C LYS A 369 -10.21 -5.51 23.92
N VAL A 370 -10.92 -4.57 24.53
CA VAL A 370 -11.05 -3.16 24.11
C VAL A 370 -10.57 -2.28 25.25
N SER A 371 -9.36 -1.74 25.14
CA SER A 371 -8.82 -0.81 26.12
C SER A 371 -9.07 0.62 25.65
N VAL A 372 -9.52 1.49 26.54
CA VAL A 372 -9.80 2.91 26.26
C VAL A 372 -9.12 3.83 27.27
N ASN A 373 -8.68 4.99 26.79
CA ASN A 373 -8.19 6.10 27.59
C ASN A 373 -8.97 7.36 27.19
N ILE A 374 -9.88 7.79 28.05
CA ILE A 374 -10.78 8.94 27.83
C ILE A 374 -10.64 9.90 28.99
N THR A 375 -10.36 11.16 28.70
CA THR A 375 -10.49 12.27 29.66
C THR A 375 -11.93 12.77 29.60
N HIS A 376 -12.60 12.86 30.74
CA HIS A 376 -13.98 13.37 30.87
C HIS A 376 -14.21 13.84 32.29
N THR A 377 -14.98 14.91 32.51
CA THR A 377 -15.23 15.47 33.82
C THR A 377 -16.33 14.75 34.61
N TYR A 378 -17.17 13.96 33.94
CA TYR A 378 -18.16 13.10 34.56
C TYR A 378 -18.33 11.81 33.75
N ARG A 379 -17.55 10.76 34.06
CA ARG A 379 -17.48 9.53 33.25
C ARG A 379 -18.81 8.77 33.18
N GLY A 380 -19.74 9.07 34.07
CA GLY A 380 -21.09 8.48 34.08
C GLY A 380 -21.87 8.78 32.81
N ASP A 381 -21.67 9.93 32.20
CA ASP A 381 -22.41 10.39 31.03
C ASP A 381 -21.97 9.73 29.71
N VAL A 382 -20.80 9.13 29.72
CA VAL A 382 -20.25 8.53 28.52
C VAL A 382 -20.76 7.13 28.25
N VAL A 383 -21.32 6.93 27.06
CA VAL A 383 -21.75 5.64 26.50
C VAL A 383 -20.71 5.18 25.46
N LEU A 384 -20.31 3.91 25.55
CA LEU A 384 -19.32 3.31 24.64
C LEU A 384 -19.86 2.07 23.96
N ASP A 385 -19.67 1.97 22.64
CA ASP A 385 -19.90 0.76 21.87
C ASP A 385 -18.65 0.42 21.01
N LEU A 386 -18.34 -0.86 20.93
CA LEU A 386 -17.48 -1.37 19.85
C LEU A 386 -18.38 -1.73 18.67
N VAL A 387 -18.04 -1.27 17.49
CA VAL A 387 -18.73 -1.59 16.24
C VAL A 387 -17.81 -2.42 15.36
N ALA A 388 -18.24 -3.63 15.03
CA ALA A 388 -17.53 -4.58 14.18
C ALA A 388 -17.52 -4.14 12.70
N PRO A 389 -16.69 -4.74 11.85
CA PRO A 389 -16.59 -4.38 10.42
C PRO A 389 -17.91 -4.49 9.64
N ASP A 390 -18.78 -5.42 10.02
CA ASP A 390 -20.13 -5.60 9.41
C ASP A 390 -21.18 -4.62 9.94
N GLY A 391 -20.83 -3.81 10.97
CA GLY A 391 -21.74 -2.85 11.63
C GLY A 391 -22.39 -3.38 12.92
N THR A 392 -22.17 -4.61 13.31
CA THR A 392 -22.66 -5.16 14.59
C THR A 392 -22.08 -4.37 15.76
N ALA A 393 -22.93 -3.92 16.67
CA ALA A 393 -22.53 -3.09 17.80
C ALA A 393 -22.55 -3.88 19.13
N TYR A 394 -21.46 -3.80 19.87
CA TYR A 394 -21.27 -4.40 21.19
C TYR A 394 -21.18 -3.30 22.25
N ARG A 395 -22.17 -3.22 23.15
CA ARG A 395 -22.16 -2.25 24.23
C ARG A 395 -21.06 -2.56 25.24
N LEU A 396 -20.12 -1.59 25.40
CA LEU A 396 -19.02 -1.66 26.35
C LEU A 396 -19.39 -1.00 27.70
N LYS A 397 -20.03 0.17 27.63
CA LYS A 397 -20.40 0.94 28.81
C LYS A 397 -21.74 1.66 28.59
N ASN A 398 -22.63 1.57 29.56
CA ASN A 398 -23.84 2.39 29.64
C ASN A 398 -23.56 3.67 30.44
N SER A 399 -24.40 4.68 30.28
CA SER A 399 -24.45 5.81 31.18
C SER A 399 -24.84 5.37 32.60
N SER A 400 -24.42 6.15 33.61
CA SER A 400 -24.66 5.87 35.02
C SER A 400 -24.53 7.15 35.85
N SER A 401 -24.83 7.10 37.11
CA SER A 401 -24.63 8.20 38.07
C SER A 401 -23.21 8.28 38.65
N ASP A 402 -22.23 7.69 37.99
CA ASP A 402 -20.82 7.70 38.45
C ASP A 402 -20.16 9.04 38.12
N SER A 403 -20.04 9.89 39.14
CA SER A 403 -19.50 11.25 39.03
C SER A 403 -17.97 11.33 39.00
N ALA A 404 -17.24 10.20 38.98
CA ALA A 404 -15.78 10.23 38.88
C ALA A 404 -15.33 10.68 37.48
N ASP A 405 -14.13 11.25 37.44
CA ASP A 405 -13.48 11.67 36.19
C ASP A 405 -12.88 10.50 35.44
N ASN A 406 -12.71 10.66 34.13
CA ASN A 406 -11.95 9.86 33.21
C ASN A 406 -12.36 8.37 33.12
N ILE A 407 -12.07 7.76 31.98
CA ILE A 407 -12.24 6.32 31.75
C ILE A 407 -10.93 5.76 31.25
N VAL A 408 -10.24 5.03 32.12
CA VAL A 408 -9.10 4.19 31.76
C VAL A 408 -9.49 2.76 32.09
N ALA A 409 -9.95 2.02 31.08
CA ALA A 409 -10.57 0.71 31.29
C ALA A 409 -10.29 -0.24 30.13
N THR A 410 -10.38 -1.55 30.43
CA THR A 410 -10.37 -2.62 29.41
C THR A 410 -11.66 -3.43 29.51
N TYR A 411 -12.37 -3.48 28.40
CA TYR A 411 -13.60 -4.28 28.25
C TYR A 411 -13.28 -5.57 27.52
N THR A 412 -14.04 -6.63 27.77
CA THR A 412 -13.94 -7.92 27.05
C THR A 412 -15.25 -8.18 26.32
N VAL A 413 -15.14 -8.48 25.02
CA VAL A 413 -16.29 -8.71 24.14
C VAL A 413 -16.18 -10.08 23.49
N ASN A 414 -17.29 -10.83 23.45
CA ASN A 414 -17.36 -12.01 22.60
C ASN A 414 -17.69 -11.57 21.16
N ALA A 415 -16.66 -11.51 20.31
CA ALA A 415 -16.76 -11.13 18.91
C ALA A 415 -16.50 -12.31 17.97
N SER A 416 -16.69 -13.55 18.43
CA SER A 416 -16.35 -14.76 17.67
C SER A 416 -17.23 -15.00 16.43
N SER A 417 -18.32 -14.26 16.27
CA SER A 417 -19.13 -14.23 15.05
C SER A 417 -18.58 -13.29 13.97
N GLU A 418 -17.71 -12.34 14.34
CA GLU A 418 -17.26 -11.25 13.51
C GLU A 418 -15.97 -11.61 12.79
N ALA A 419 -15.80 -11.14 11.53
CA ALA A 419 -14.52 -11.20 10.87
C ALA A 419 -13.45 -10.42 11.66
N ALA A 420 -12.29 -11.05 11.89
CA ALA A 420 -11.20 -10.37 12.61
C ALA A 420 -10.68 -9.17 11.83
N ASN A 421 -10.53 -9.30 10.50
CA ASN A 421 -10.06 -8.22 9.62
C ASN A 421 -11.19 -7.27 9.24
N GLY A 422 -10.84 -6.00 9.07
CA GLY A 422 -11.76 -4.94 8.67
C GLY A 422 -11.64 -3.71 9.56
N THR A 423 -12.53 -2.74 9.35
CA THR A 423 -12.53 -1.50 10.12
C THR A 423 -13.42 -1.62 11.34
N TRP A 424 -12.82 -1.76 12.49
CA TRP A 424 -13.47 -1.69 13.78
C TRP A 424 -13.61 -0.23 14.22
N LYS A 425 -14.72 0.12 14.89
CA LYS A 425 -14.94 1.50 15.36
C LYS A 425 -15.27 1.48 16.85
N LEU A 426 -14.68 2.42 17.59
CA LEU A 426 -15.16 2.78 18.91
C LEU A 426 -16.13 3.95 18.73
N ARG A 427 -17.41 3.73 19.05
CA ARG A 427 -18.44 4.76 19.05
C ARG A 427 -18.61 5.29 20.46
N LEU A 428 -18.52 6.62 20.60
CA LEU A 428 -18.59 7.32 21.87
C LEU A 428 -19.72 8.37 21.82
N GLN A 429 -20.45 8.48 22.90
CA GLN A 429 -21.46 9.53 23.06
C GLN A 429 -21.50 10.00 24.50
N ASP A 430 -21.48 11.30 24.71
CA ASP A 430 -21.90 11.93 25.95
C ASP A 430 -23.41 12.19 25.87
N VAL A 431 -24.14 11.68 26.84
CA VAL A 431 -25.64 11.71 26.84
C VAL A 431 -26.23 12.73 27.82
N ALA A 432 -25.39 13.49 28.56
CA ALA A 432 -25.84 14.52 29.48
C ALA A 432 -25.06 15.84 29.24
N ALA A 433 -25.66 16.95 29.60
CA ALA A 433 -25.06 18.27 29.38
C ALA A 433 -24.19 18.70 30.57
N GLN A 434 -23.27 19.64 30.29
CA GLN A 434 -22.36 20.36 31.20
C GLN A 434 -20.96 19.79 31.32
N ASP A 435 -20.70 18.62 30.77
CA ASP A 435 -19.38 17.94 30.84
C ASP A 435 -18.78 17.80 29.45
N THR A 436 -17.45 17.71 29.36
CA THR A 436 -16.74 17.57 28.09
C THR A 436 -15.69 16.49 28.17
N GLY A 437 -15.42 15.84 27.06
CA GLY A 437 -14.46 14.77 27.00
C GLY A 437 -13.63 14.69 25.74
N THR A 438 -12.56 13.91 25.83
CA THR A 438 -11.68 13.57 24.72
C THR A 438 -11.26 12.11 24.83
N LEU A 439 -11.49 11.34 23.77
CA LEU A 439 -10.81 10.06 23.60
C LEU A 439 -9.33 10.34 23.30
N ASN A 440 -8.42 9.92 24.17
CA ASN A 440 -6.98 10.08 23.98
C ASN A 440 -6.39 8.93 23.13
N SER A 441 -6.82 7.71 23.43
CA SER A 441 -6.46 6.52 22.67
C SER A 441 -7.40 5.36 22.94
N TRP A 442 -7.42 4.38 22.06
CA TRP A 442 -8.05 3.09 22.31
C TRP A 442 -7.34 1.98 21.56
N LYS A 443 -7.46 0.75 22.07
CA LYS A 443 -6.72 -0.41 21.59
C LYS A 443 -7.61 -1.64 21.55
N LEU A 444 -7.45 -2.46 20.50
CA LEU A 444 -7.96 -3.81 20.39
C LEU A 444 -6.82 -4.82 20.63
N THR A 445 -7.05 -5.81 21.48
CA THR A 445 -6.15 -6.95 21.69
C THR A 445 -6.89 -8.24 21.35
N PHE A 446 -6.44 -8.90 20.30
CA PHE A 446 -7.03 -10.13 19.73
C PHE A 446 -6.47 -11.40 20.35
#